data_1deb9a1137d586993de6aac2df0c5a68
#
_entry.id   1deb9a1137d586993de6aac2df0c5a68
#
_cell.length_a   1.000
_cell.length_b   1.000
_cell.length_c   1.000
_cell.angle_alpha   90.00
_cell.angle_beta   90.00
_cell.angle_gamma   90.00
#
_symmetry.space_group_name_H-M   'P 1'
#
loop_
_entity.id
_entity.type
_entity.pdbx_description
1 polymer ?
#
loop_
_entity_poly.entity_id
_entity_poly.type
_entity_poly.pdbx_seq_one_letter_code
_entity_poly.pdbx_strand_id
1 'polypeptide(L)'
;MTELSPLGTICSFKPEIESLNGSDKLDIQETTGHPPFGVDLKIVDDDGKEIEWDGSTQGDLYCKGAAVVKRYLKMDELAVDSANWFNTGDVATIDKNGYMRITDRSKDVIKSGGEWISSIDLENAAVGHSDVAEAAAIGVPHPKWDERPVLVIVTNDGKDTDKNSIISHVSERVAKWQKPDDVIFVDEIPHTATGKISKLELRKLVANLDYKHPDLR
;
A
#
# COMPACT_ATOMS: atom_id res chain seq x y z
N MET A 1 -12.74 -9.14 2.69
CA MET A 1 -12.90 -9.26 1.24
C MET A 1 -13.84 -10.40 0.91
N THR A 2 -14.50 -10.36 -0.26
CA THR A 2 -15.50 -11.36 -0.68
C THR A 2 -14.90 -12.76 -0.83
N GLU A 3 -13.67 -12.83 -1.31
CA GLU A 3 -12.92 -14.06 -1.56
C GLU A 3 -12.63 -14.88 -0.29
N LEU A 4 -12.79 -14.28 0.90
CA LEU A 4 -12.60 -14.93 2.20
C LEU A 4 -13.92 -15.27 2.92
N SER A 5 -15.07 -14.99 2.31
CA SER A 5 -16.45 -15.33 2.70
C SER A 5 -16.82 -15.15 4.17
N PRO A 6 -16.79 -13.95 4.72
CA PRO A 6 -16.22 -12.68 4.25
C PRO A 6 -14.94 -12.26 5.01
N LEU A 7 -14.48 -13.04 5.99
CA LEU A 7 -13.57 -12.60 7.05
C LEU A 7 -12.19 -13.25 6.95
N GLY A 8 -11.16 -12.44 6.74
CA GLY A 8 -9.77 -12.88 6.73
C GLY A 8 -9.05 -12.65 8.06
N THR A 9 -9.40 -11.55 8.73
CA THR A 9 -8.82 -11.18 10.02
C THR A 9 -9.86 -10.53 10.93
N ILE A 10 -9.60 -10.54 12.22
CA ILE A 10 -10.41 -9.88 13.25
C ILE A 10 -9.48 -9.09 14.17
N CYS A 11 -9.87 -7.87 14.52
CA CYS A 11 -9.14 -7.06 15.50
C CYS A 11 -9.70 -7.36 16.91
N SER A 12 -9.12 -8.36 17.55
CA SER A 12 -9.35 -8.68 18.96
C SER A 12 -8.02 -8.78 19.69
N PHE A 13 -8.02 -8.47 20.98
CA PHE A 13 -6.80 -8.57 21.78
C PHE A 13 -6.56 -10.03 22.19
N LYS A 14 -5.36 -10.52 21.90
CA LYS A 14 -4.88 -11.80 22.43
C LYS A 14 -4.52 -11.63 23.91
N PRO A 15 -4.58 -12.68 24.73
CA PRO A 15 -4.26 -12.60 26.16
C PRO A 15 -2.90 -11.98 26.45
N GLU A 16 -1.90 -12.23 25.59
CA GLU A 16 -0.52 -11.76 25.75
C GLU A 16 -0.41 -10.24 25.63
N ILE A 17 -1.36 -9.59 24.92
CA ILE A 17 -1.37 -8.16 24.68
C ILE A 17 -2.55 -7.43 25.34
N GLU A 18 -3.43 -8.16 26.05
CA GLU A 18 -4.61 -7.57 26.71
C GLU A 18 -4.20 -6.54 27.78
N SER A 19 -3.01 -6.70 28.38
CA SER A 19 -2.45 -5.79 29.38
C SER A 19 -1.84 -4.51 28.83
N LEU A 20 -1.71 -4.37 27.48
CA LEU A 20 -1.21 -3.15 26.86
C LEU A 20 -2.11 -1.96 27.17
N ASN A 21 -1.52 -0.78 27.33
CA ASN A 21 -2.19 0.48 27.61
C ASN A 21 -1.69 1.58 26.68
N GLY A 22 -2.45 2.68 26.59
CA GLY A 22 -2.05 3.88 25.86
C GLY A 22 -1.81 3.64 24.36
N SER A 23 -0.71 4.17 23.83
CA SER A 23 -0.35 4.11 22.41
C SER A 23 -0.20 2.69 21.89
N ASP A 24 0.42 1.79 22.67
CA ASP A 24 0.69 0.42 22.22
C ASP A 24 -0.61 -0.35 21.92
N LYS A 25 -1.67 -0.05 22.68
CA LYS A 25 -3.00 -0.62 22.42
C LYS A 25 -3.64 -0.04 21.17
N LEU A 26 -3.45 1.28 20.94
CA LEU A 26 -3.93 1.94 19.72
C LEU A 26 -3.23 1.40 18.49
N ASP A 27 -1.92 1.18 18.55
CA ASP A 27 -1.14 0.62 17.44
C ASP A 27 -1.68 -0.74 16.98
N ILE A 28 -2.11 -1.59 17.93
CA ILE A 28 -2.78 -2.86 17.60
C ILE A 28 -4.17 -2.61 16.99
N GLN A 29 -4.94 -1.65 17.50
CA GLN A 29 -6.27 -1.34 16.98
C GLN A 29 -6.24 -0.76 15.55
N GLU A 30 -5.15 -0.14 15.16
CA GLU A 30 -4.91 0.35 13.79
C GLU A 30 -4.57 -0.75 12.80
N THR A 31 -4.25 -1.97 13.27
CA THR A 31 -4.03 -3.11 12.37
C THR A 31 -5.35 -3.65 11.82
N THR A 32 -5.29 -4.46 10.79
CA THR A 32 -6.44 -5.22 10.30
C THR A 32 -6.76 -6.44 11.19
N GLY A 33 -5.98 -6.63 12.26
CA GLY A 33 -6.14 -7.72 13.22
C GLY A 33 -5.34 -8.97 12.84
N HIS A 34 -5.70 -10.08 13.47
CA HIS A 34 -5.07 -11.39 13.28
C HIS A 34 -6.06 -12.41 12.67
N PRO A 35 -5.58 -13.50 12.02
CA PRO A 35 -6.47 -14.49 11.42
C PRO A 35 -7.31 -15.20 12.48
N PRO A 36 -8.62 -15.41 12.21
CA PRO A 36 -9.45 -16.26 13.04
C PRO A 36 -9.13 -17.75 12.81
N PHE A 37 -9.64 -18.61 13.67
CA PHE A 37 -9.52 -20.07 13.49
C PHE A 37 -9.98 -20.51 12.08
N GLY A 38 -9.13 -21.29 11.40
CA GLY A 38 -9.42 -21.82 10.07
C GLY A 38 -9.00 -20.91 8.91
N VAL A 39 -8.32 -19.80 9.19
CA VAL A 39 -7.64 -18.95 8.21
C VAL A 39 -6.14 -18.92 8.50
N ASP A 40 -5.34 -19.27 7.50
CA ASP A 40 -3.90 -19.14 7.53
C ASP A 40 -3.48 -17.94 6.67
N LEU A 41 -2.47 -17.21 7.12
CA LEU A 41 -1.86 -16.09 6.38
C LEU A 41 -0.37 -16.37 6.16
N LYS A 42 0.16 -15.85 5.09
CA LYS A 42 1.60 -15.69 4.87
C LYS A 42 1.87 -14.45 4.03
N ILE A 43 3.07 -13.92 4.15
CA ILE A 43 3.61 -12.90 3.26
C ILE A 43 4.83 -13.47 2.54
N VAL A 44 4.98 -13.09 1.26
CA VAL A 44 6.10 -13.57 0.43
C VAL A 44 6.79 -12.41 -0.25
N ASP A 45 8.09 -12.56 -0.51
CA ASP A 45 8.89 -11.61 -1.29
C ASP A 45 8.66 -11.77 -2.81
N ASP A 46 9.38 -10.98 -3.62
CA ASP A 46 9.31 -11.01 -5.08
C ASP A 46 9.74 -12.36 -5.68
N ASP A 47 10.54 -13.15 -4.97
CA ASP A 47 10.97 -14.48 -5.37
C ASP A 47 9.99 -15.58 -4.93
N GLY A 48 8.91 -15.22 -4.25
CA GLY A 48 7.89 -16.12 -3.71
C GLY A 48 8.32 -16.85 -2.43
N LYS A 49 9.40 -16.41 -1.79
CA LYS A 49 9.86 -16.95 -0.51
C LYS A 49 9.06 -16.34 0.63
N GLU A 50 8.64 -17.18 1.57
CA GLU A 50 7.91 -16.75 2.76
C GLU A 50 8.81 -15.89 3.66
N ILE A 51 8.25 -14.75 4.10
CA ILE A 51 8.89 -13.75 4.97
C ILE A 51 8.49 -14.04 6.41
N GLU A 52 9.44 -13.89 7.34
CA GLU A 52 9.16 -13.99 8.79
C GLU A 52 8.28 -12.83 9.27
N TRP A 53 7.46 -13.09 10.26
CA TRP A 53 6.53 -12.12 10.86
C TRP A 53 7.27 -11.21 11.85
N ASP A 54 7.97 -10.22 11.35
CA ASP A 54 8.75 -9.25 12.13
C ASP A 54 8.02 -7.91 12.39
N GLY A 55 6.85 -7.72 11.74
CA GLY A 55 6.05 -6.51 11.84
C GLY A 55 6.51 -5.35 10.95
N SER A 56 7.63 -5.50 10.22
CA SER A 56 8.25 -4.44 9.43
C SER A 56 8.47 -4.79 7.97
N THR A 57 8.88 -6.03 7.69
CA THR A 57 9.14 -6.48 6.32
C THR A 57 7.83 -6.67 5.56
N GLN A 58 7.70 -5.98 4.43
CA GLN A 58 6.53 -6.04 3.57
C GLN A 58 6.63 -7.23 2.61
N GLY A 59 5.48 -7.83 2.29
CA GLY A 59 5.39 -8.87 1.26
C GLY A 59 3.99 -9.02 0.71
N ASP A 60 3.88 -9.69 -0.44
CA ASP A 60 2.59 -10.06 -1.02
C ASP A 60 1.81 -10.96 -0.07
N LEU A 61 0.58 -10.56 0.24
CA LEU A 61 -0.28 -11.27 1.19
C LEU A 61 -1.01 -12.44 0.53
N TYR A 62 -0.83 -13.61 1.10
CA TYR A 62 -1.56 -14.81 0.75
C TYR A 62 -2.40 -15.28 1.91
N CYS A 63 -3.57 -15.84 1.58
CA CYS A 63 -4.45 -16.46 2.56
C CYS A 63 -4.87 -17.86 2.13
N LYS A 64 -5.16 -18.71 3.11
CA LYS A 64 -5.64 -20.08 2.92
C LYS A 64 -6.68 -20.40 3.98
N GLY A 65 -7.71 -21.19 3.62
CA GLY A 65 -8.76 -21.59 4.54
C GLY A 65 -9.93 -22.25 3.83
N ALA A 66 -10.81 -22.88 4.61
CA ALA A 66 -11.98 -23.58 4.06
C ALA A 66 -12.98 -22.65 3.36
N ALA A 67 -13.04 -21.38 3.78
CA ALA A 67 -13.92 -20.36 3.23
C ALA A 67 -13.30 -19.56 2.10
N VAL A 68 -12.02 -19.76 1.79
CA VAL A 68 -11.31 -19.05 0.72
C VAL A 68 -11.79 -19.53 -0.65
N VAL A 69 -12.03 -18.56 -1.55
CA VAL A 69 -12.46 -18.86 -2.92
C VAL A 69 -11.44 -19.76 -3.62
N LYS A 70 -11.94 -20.81 -4.28
CA LYS A 70 -11.10 -21.68 -5.12
C LYS A 70 -11.16 -21.32 -6.60
N ARG A 71 -12.28 -20.74 -7.03
CA ARG A 71 -12.52 -20.40 -8.44
C ARG A 71 -13.58 -19.32 -8.55
N TYR A 72 -13.39 -18.38 -9.46
CA TYR A 72 -14.41 -17.40 -9.80
C TYR A 72 -15.48 -18.01 -10.71
N LEU A 73 -16.70 -17.48 -10.61
CA LEU A 73 -17.82 -17.93 -11.44
C LEU A 73 -17.48 -17.79 -12.93
N LYS A 74 -17.75 -18.84 -13.73
CA LYS A 74 -17.47 -18.92 -15.17
C LYS A 74 -15.99 -18.85 -15.56
N MET A 75 -15.05 -19.01 -14.59
CA MET A 75 -13.63 -19.15 -14.88
C MET A 75 -13.25 -20.63 -14.78
N ASP A 76 -12.45 -21.14 -15.71
CA ASP A 76 -11.96 -22.52 -15.68
C ASP A 76 -10.73 -22.65 -14.78
N GLU A 77 -9.95 -21.58 -14.63
CA GLU A 77 -8.75 -21.54 -13.83
C GLU A 77 -9.04 -21.45 -12.33
N LEU A 78 -8.19 -22.05 -11.52
CA LEU A 78 -8.23 -21.90 -10.08
C LEU A 78 -7.69 -20.52 -9.69
N ALA A 79 -8.32 -19.91 -8.69
CA ALA A 79 -7.86 -18.66 -8.08
C ALA A 79 -6.77 -18.89 -7.02
N VAL A 80 -6.48 -20.14 -6.68
CA VAL A 80 -5.47 -20.56 -5.70
C VAL A 80 -4.32 -21.30 -6.38
N ASP A 81 -3.15 -21.26 -5.77
CA ASP A 81 -1.99 -22.05 -6.19
C ASP A 81 -2.14 -23.55 -5.90
N SER A 82 -1.13 -24.36 -6.25
CA SER A 82 -1.11 -25.82 -6.03
C SER A 82 -1.19 -26.24 -4.56
N ALA A 83 -0.83 -25.33 -3.63
CA ALA A 83 -0.90 -25.54 -2.18
C ALA A 83 -2.18 -24.94 -1.55
N ASN A 84 -3.13 -24.47 -2.38
CA ASN A 84 -4.38 -23.81 -2.03
C ASN A 84 -4.21 -22.45 -1.33
N TRP A 85 -3.15 -21.71 -1.63
CA TRP A 85 -3.00 -20.33 -1.24
C TRP A 85 -3.62 -19.39 -2.27
N PHE A 86 -4.40 -18.43 -1.80
CA PHE A 86 -4.99 -17.36 -2.59
C PHE A 86 -4.14 -16.10 -2.45
N ASN A 87 -3.65 -15.55 -3.56
CA ASN A 87 -3.01 -14.23 -3.59
C ASN A 87 -4.08 -13.14 -3.51
N THR A 88 -4.05 -12.33 -2.45
CA THR A 88 -5.06 -11.29 -2.23
C THR A 88 -4.86 -10.07 -3.14
N GLY A 89 -3.68 -9.90 -3.70
CA GLY A 89 -3.24 -8.70 -4.42
C GLY A 89 -3.00 -7.50 -3.51
N ASP A 90 -2.88 -7.74 -2.20
CA ASP A 90 -2.49 -6.75 -1.21
C ASP A 90 -1.06 -7.02 -0.73
N VAL A 91 -0.36 -5.96 -0.32
CA VAL A 91 0.92 -6.00 0.39
C VAL A 91 0.66 -5.78 1.87
N ALA A 92 1.32 -6.56 2.71
CA ALA A 92 1.13 -6.46 4.16
C ALA A 92 2.44 -6.68 4.92
N THR A 93 2.44 -6.24 6.18
CA THR A 93 3.35 -6.70 7.22
C THR A 93 2.57 -7.53 8.23
N ILE A 94 3.21 -8.49 8.89
CA ILE A 94 2.61 -9.28 9.98
C ILE A 94 3.60 -9.28 11.14
N ASP A 95 3.14 -8.95 12.34
CA ASP A 95 3.98 -8.97 13.52
C ASP A 95 4.07 -10.39 14.12
N LYS A 96 5.00 -10.58 15.06
CA LYS A 96 5.22 -11.85 15.76
C LYS A 96 4.00 -12.39 16.52
N ASN A 97 3.02 -11.54 16.80
CA ASN A 97 1.76 -11.92 17.43
C ASN A 97 0.68 -12.24 16.39
N GLY A 98 0.97 -12.09 15.09
CA GLY A 98 0.08 -12.35 13.97
C GLY A 98 -0.86 -11.20 13.63
N TYR A 99 -0.63 -9.99 14.16
CA TYR A 99 -1.39 -8.81 13.73
C TYR A 99 -0.86 -8.30 12.40
N MET A 100 -1.78 -8.16 11.46
CA MET A 100 -1.50 -7.80 10.08
C MET A 100 -1.85 -6.33 9.84
N ARG A 101 -0.98 -5.63 9.11
CA ARG A 101 -1.24 -4.30 8.57
C ARG A 101 -1.11 -4.36 7.05
N ILE A 102 -2.18 -4.01 6.33
CA ILE A 102 -2.12 -3.81 4.88
C ILE A 102 -1.41 -2.49 4.62
N THR A 103 -0.34 -2.52 3.83
CA THR A 103 0.49 -1.36 3.53
C THR A 103 0.23 -0.81 2.14
N ASP A 104 -0.17 -1.65 1.18
CA ASP A 104 -0.49 -1.22 -0.18
C ASP A 104 -1.21 -2.31 -0.97
N ARG A 105 -1.47 -2.05 -2.25
CA ARG A 105 -1.79 -3.03 -3.28
C ARG A 105 -0.53 -3.48 -3.98
N SER A 106 -0.40 -4.79 -4.30
CA SER A 106 0.77 -5.34 -5.02
C SER A 106 1.08 -4.62 -6.35
N LYS A 107 0.04 -4.12 -7.03
CA LYS A 107 0.17 -3.37 -8.29
C LYS A 107 0.48 -1.88 -8.11
N ASP A 108 0.40 -1.36 -6.90
CA ASP A 108 0.52 0.07 -6.59
C ASP A 108 1.71 0.40 -5.68
N VAL A 109 2.23 -0.61 -4.94
CA VAL A 109 3.49 -0.48 -4.19
C VAL A 109 4.63 -0.09 -5.13
N ILE A 110 5.46 0.85 -4.69
CA ILE A 110 6.54 1.40 -5.51
C ILE A 110 7.82 0.63 -5.18
N LYS A 111 8.39 -0.06 -6.18
CA LYS A 111 9.58 -0.89 -6.01
C LYS A 111 10.83 -0.10 -6.37
N SER A 112 11.58 0.30 -5.36
CA SER A 112 12.73 1.20 -5.51
C SER A 112 13.99 0.60 -4.93
N GLY A 113 14.92 0.18 -5.79
CA GLY A 113 16.23 -0.32 -5.38
C GLY A 113 16.17 -1.60 -4.53
N GLY A 114 15.15 -2.43 -4.70
CA GLY A 114 14.92 -3.65 -3.92
C GLY A 114 14.08 -3.45 -2.65
N GLU A 115 13.69 -2.21 -2.36
CA GLU A 115 12.81 -1.87 -1.25
C GLU A 115 11.39 -1.55 -1.72
N TRP A 116 10.39 -1.83 -0.90
CA TRP A 116 8.99 -1.58 -1.20
C TRP A 116 8.52 -0.32 -0.47
N ILE A 117 8.09 0.68 -1.23
CA ILE A 117 7.58 1.95 -0.71
C ILE A 117 6.06 1.94 -0.77
N SER A 118 5.41 2.11 0.37
CA SER A 118 3.96 2.26 0.45
C SER A 118 3.52 3.57 -0.21
N SER A 119 2.72 3.47 -1.27
CA SER A 119 2.11 4.65 -1.89
C SER A 119 1.10 5.31 -0.96
N ILE A 120 0.41 4.53 -0.12
CA ILE A 120 -0.58 5.01 0.87
C ILE A 120 0.10 5.87 1.94
N ASP A 121 1.27 5.47 2.44
CA ASP A 121 1.99 6.25 3.45
C ASP A 121 2.43 7.61 2.90
N LEU A 122 2.88 7.65 1.64
CA LEU A 122 3.23 8.89 0.95
C LEU A 122 2.01 9.79 0.75
N GLU A 123 0.87 9.22 0.36
CA GLU A 123 -0.40 9.93 0.18
C GLU A 123 -0.88 10.54 1.50
N ASN A 124 -0.91 9.74 2.57
CA ASN A 124 -1.31 10.19 3.90
C ASN A 124 -0.39 11.30 4.43
N ALA A 125 0.92 11.16 4.23
CA ALA A 125 1.87 12.21 4.59
C ALA A 125 1.63 13.50 3.81
N ALA A 126 1.38 13.41 2.49
CA ALA A 126 1.15 14.56 1.63
C ALA A 126 -0.15 15.32 1.94
N VAL A 127 -1.25 14.59 2.20
CA VAL A 127 -2.55 15.19 2.59
C VAL A 127 -2.46 15.94 3.92
N GLY A 128 -1.49 15.60 4.77
CA GLY A 128 -1.21 16.37 6.00
C GLY A 128 -0.66 17.78 5.77
N HIS A 129 -0.28 18.16 4.54
CA HIS A 129 0.15 19.51 4.21
C HIS A 129 -1.04 20.44 4.01
N SER A 130 -1.01 21.66 4.61
CA SER A 130 -2.13 22.61 4.63
C SER A 130 -2.67 23.03 3.26
N ASP A 131 -1.84 22.96 2.24
CA ASP A 131 -2.17 23.43 0.89
C ASP A 131 -2.61 22.29 -0.05
N VAL A 132 -2.58 21.04 0.43
CA VAL A 132 -2.97 19.86 -0.33
C VAL A 132 -4.44 19.52 -0.08
N ALA A 133 -5.23 19.47 -1.16
CA ALA A 133 -6.61 19.01 -1.14
C ALA A 133 -6.68 17.49 -1.32
N GLU A 134 -5.89 16.96 -2.26
CA GLU A 134 -5.84 15.55 -2.57
C GLU A 134 -4.44 15.16 -3.04
N ALA A 135 -4.02 13.95 -2.71
CA ALA A 135 -2.72 13.42 -3.09
C ALA A 135 -2.82 11.96 -3.56
N ALA A 136 -2.03 11.64 -4.57
CA ALA A 136 -1.78 10.27 -4.99
C ALA A 136 -0.28 10.07 -5.21
N ALA A 137 0.24 8.88 -4.90
CA ALA A 137 1.62 8.51 -5.15
C ALA A 137 1.69 7.39 -6.18
N ILE A 138 2.60 7.52 -7.13
CA ILE A 138 2.89 6.51 -8.14
C ILE A 138 4.38 6.28 -8.29
N GLY A 139 4.76 5.03 -8.62
CA GLY A 139 6.09 4.72 -9.12
C GLY A 139 6.24 5.18 -10.56
N VAL A 140 7.32 5.88 -10.86
CA VAL A 140 7.74 6.18 -12.23
C VAL A 140 9.04 5.46 -12.52
N PRO A 141 9.23 4.91 -13.75
CA PRO A 141 10.43 4.19 -14.11
C PRO A 141 11.70 5.03 -13.91
N HIS A 142 12.73 4.42 -13.33
CA HIS A 142 14.03 5.03 -13.09
C HIS A 142 15.17 4.08 -13.45
N PRO A 143 16.19 4.50 -14.24
CA PRO A 143 17.20 3.57 -14.80
C PRO A 143 18.11 2.92 -13.75
N LYS A 144 18.21 3.48 -12.55
CA LYS A 144 19.06 2.97 -11.46
C LYS A 144 18.26 2.27 -10.38
N TRP A 145 17.03 2.69 -10.12
CA TRP A 145 16.27 2.31 -8.95
C TRP A 145 15.03 1.47 -9.28
N ASP A 146 14.83 1.08 -10.56
CA ASP A 146 13.63 0.47 -11.09
C ASP A 146 12.47 1.48 -11.13
N GLU A 147 11.96 1.88 -9.96
CA GLU A 147 10.99 2.94 -9.82
C GLU A 147 11.42 3.99 -8.79
N ARG A 148 10.89 5.20 -8.95
CA ARG A 148 10.97 6.25 -7.92
C ARG A 148 9.59 6.85 -7.66
N PRO A 149 9.30 7.21 -6.40
CA PRO A 149 8.01 7.78 -6.03
C PRO A 149 7.88 9.22 -6.54
N VAL A 150 6.73 9.48 -7.15
CA VAL A 150 6.29 10.83 -7.55
C VAL A 150 4.90 11.07 -6.98
N LEU A 151 4.72 12.24 -6.39
CA LEU A 151 3.42 12.69 -5.89
C LEU A 151 2.65 13.40 -7.00
N VAL A 152 1.36 13.09 -7.13
CA VAL A 152 0.41 13.85 -7.95
C VAL A 152 -0.55 14.54 -6.99
N ILE A 153 -0.63 15.85 -7.07
CA ILE A 153 -1.26 16.70 -6.05
C ILE A 153 -2.32 17.59 -6.69
N VAL A 154 -3.48 17.65 -6.05
CA VAL A 154 -4.45 18.73 -6.20
C VAL A 154 -4.29 19.67 -5.02
N THR A 155 -4.09 20.96 -5.28
CA THR A 155 -3.97 21.96 -4.22
C THR A 155 -5.34 22.49 -3.79
N ASN A 156 -5.43 23.00 -2.56
CA ASN A 156 -6.59 23.75 -2.12
C ASN A 156 -6.77 25.01 -2.96
N ASP A 157 -8.01 25.43 -3.19
CA ASP A 157 -8.35 26.61 -4.01
C ASP A 157 -7.53 27.85 -3.65
N GLY A 158 -6.94 28.48 -4.68
CA GLY A 158 -6.18 29.72 -4.53
C GLY A 158 -4.80 29.54 -3.89
N LYS A 159 -4.31 28.30 -3.73
CA LYS A 159 -2.97 28.03 -3.21
C LYS A 159 -1.96 27.86 -4.36
N ASP A 160 -0.92 28.69 -4.33
CA ASP A 160 0.29 28.55 -5.14
C ASP A 160 1.38 27.94 -4.25
N THR A 161 1.55 26.63 -4.32
CA THR A 161 2.39 25.87 -3.41
C THR A 161 3.65 25.40 -4.11
N ASP A 162 4.81 25.61 -3.46
CA ASP A 162 6.10 25.11 -3.95
C ASP A 162 6.19 23.57 -3.73
N LYS A 163 6.60 22.87 -4.78
CA LYS A 163 6.90 21.43 -4.74
C LYS A 163 7.80 21.04 -3.56
N ASN A 164 8.83 21.86 -3.30
CA ASN A 164 9.79 21.59 -2.23
C ASN A 164 9.16 21.66 -0.84
N SER A 165 8.15 22.51 -0.65
CA SER A 165 7.38 22.55 0.61
C SER A 165 6.70 21.22 0.88
N ILE A 166 6.00 20.67 -0.12
CA ILE A 166 5.32 19.36 -0.01
C ILE A 166 6.34 18.24 0.20
N ILE A 167 7.41 18.20 -0.59
CA ILE A 167 8.46 17.18 -0.47
C ILE A 167 9.11 17.21 0.90
N SER A 168 9.39 18.40 1.44
CA SER A 168 9.96 18.56 2.79
C SER A 168 9.02 18.05 3.85
N HIS A 169 7.74 18.43 3.78
CA HIS A 169 6.69 17.99 4.70
C HIS A 169 6.54 16.45 4.73
N VAL A 170 6.54 15.81 3.56
CA VAL A 170 6.48 14.34 3.46
C VAL A 170 7.78 13.71 4.00
N SER A 171 8.95 14.28 3.66
CA SER A 171 10.26 13.75 4.05
C SER A 171 10.50 13.72 5.57
N GLU A 172 9.77 14.54 6.34
CA GLU A 172 9.80 14.53 7.81
C GLU A 172 9.01 13.35 8.41
N ARG A 173 8.14 12.70 7.63
CA ARG A 173 7.18 11.68 8.06
C ARG A 173 7.46 10.28 7.54
N VAL A 174 8.36 10.17 6.57
CA VAL A 174 8.74 8.90 5.95
C VAL A 174 10.25 8.66 6.07
N ALA A 175 10.70 7.45 5.83
CA ALA A 175 12.13 7.14 5.81
C ALA A 175 12.83 7.87 4.64
N LYS A 176 14.11 8.21 4.80
CA LYS A 176 14.86 9.00 3.81
C LYS A 176 14.84 8.41 2.39
N TRP A 177 14.84 7.11 2.27
CA TRP A 177 14.83 6.38 0.99
C TRP A 177 13.46 6.36 0.33
N GLN A 178 12.37 6.60 1.10
CA GLN A 178 10.99 6.68 0.61
C GLN A 178 10.63 8.08 0.08
N LYS A 179 11.51 9.07 0.29
CA LYS A 179 11.27 10.46 -0.11
C LYS A 179 10.82 10.52 -1.58
N PRO A 180 9.72 11.25 -1.89
CA PRO A 180 9.33 11.53 -3.27
C PRO A 180 10.37 12.36 -4.00
N ASP A 181 10.65 12.01 -5.26
CA ASP A 181 11.64 12.71 -6.07
C ASP A 181 11.05 13.93 -6.80
N ASP A 182 9.73 13.96 -7.01
CA ASP A 182 9.05 15.12 -7.63
C ASP A 182 7.58 15.22 -7.20
N VAL A 183 6.97 16.34 -7.50
CA VAL A 183 5.53 16.62 -7.36
C VAL A 183 4.99 17.09 -8.71
N ILE A 184 3.86 16.56 -9.13
CA ILE A 184 3.11 16.98 -10.31
C ILE A 184 1.79 17.57 -9.82
N PHE A 185 1.53 18.84 -10.13
CA PHE A 185 0.25 19.46 -9.86
C PHE A 185 -0.73 19.19 -11.00
N VAL A 186 -1.96 18.84 -10.62
CA VAL A 186 -3.06 18.57 -11.54
C VAL A 186 -4.33 19.23 -11.01
N ASP A 187 -5.29 19.48 -11.92
CA ASP A 187 -6.57 20.05 -11.56
C ASP A 187 -7.48 19.01 -10.87
N GLU A 188 -7.33 17.73 -11.24
CA GLU A 188 -8.14 16.62 -10.72
C GLU A 188 -7.36 15.31 -10.76
N ILE A 189 -7.55 14.48 -9.70
CA ILE A 189 -7.06 13.10 -9.66
C ILE A 189 -8.18 12.16 -10.13
N PRO A 190 -7.90 11.24 -11.08
CA PRO A 190 -8.95 10.34 -11.58
C PRO A 190 -9.41 9.34 -10.52
N HIS A 191 -10.73 9.17 -10.42
CA HIS A 191 -11.39 8.25 -9.50
C HIS A 191 -12.14 7.14 -10.22
N THR A 192 -12.31 6.01 -9.54
CA THR A 192 -13.22 4.94 -9.97
C THR A 192 -14.67 5.34 -9.72
N ALA A 193 -15.62 4.61 -10.31
CA ALA A 193 -17.05 4.81 -10.05
C ALA A 193 -17.43 4.67 -8.55
N THR A 194 -16.59 4.06 -7.74
CA THR A 194 -16.78 3.88 -6.30
C THR A 194 -16.07 4.95 -5.46
N GLY A 195 -15.50 5.99 -6.09
CA GLY A 195 -14.85 7.12 -5.43
C GLY A 195 -13.41 6.84 -4.96
N LYS A 196 -12.79 5.73 -5.35
CA LYS A 196 -11.38 5.44 -5.03
C LYS A 196 -10.47 6.00 -6.11
N ILE A 197 -9.29 6.49 -5.75
CA ILE A 197 -8.24 6.91 -6.67
C ILE A 197 -7.94 5.79 -7.68
N SER A 198 -7.98 6.12 -8.97
CA SER A 198 -7.62 5.22 -10.05
C SER A 198 -6.16 5.40 -10.45
N LYS A 199 -5.24 4.72 -9.77
CA LYS A 199 -3.80 4.82 -10.08
C LYS A 199 -3.47 4.38 -11.51
N LEU A 200 -4.29 3.49 -12.10
CA LEU A 200 -4.15 3.10 -13.51
C LEU A 200 -4.36 4.30 -14.44
N GLU A 201 -5.45 5.04 -14.25
CA GLU A 201 -5.73 6.23 -15.06
C GLU A 201 -4.75 7.37 -14.74
N LEU A 202 -4.33 7.48 -13.48
CA LEU A 202 -3.32 8.45 -13.05
C LEU A 202 -1.98 8.22 -13.75
N ARG A 203 -1.51 6.98 -13.86
CA ARG A 203 -0.28 6.65 -14.60
C ARG A 203 -0.40 7.02 -16.10
N LYS A 204 -1.57 6.81 -16.71
CA LYS A 204 -1.82 7.25 -18.10
C LYS A 204 -1.82 8.78 -18.21
N LEU A 205 -2.43 9.48 -17.27
CA LEU A 205 -2.43 10.94 -17.23
C LEU A 205 -1.00 11.48 -17.17
N VAL A 206 -0.18 10.96 -16.23
CA VAL A 206 1.22 11.39 -16.09
C VAL A 206 2.04 11.06 -17.34
N ALA A 207 1.82 9.91 -17.99
CA ALA A 207 2.48 9.56 -19.23
C ALA A 207 2.08 10.53 -20.37
N ASN A 208 0.82 10.98 -20.43
CA ASN A 208 0.33 11.91 -21.43
C ASN A 208 0.87 13.36 -21.21
N LEU A 209 1.29 13.70 -19.99
CA LEU A 209 1.95 14.98 -19.70
C LEU A 209 3.42 15.02 -20.18
N ASP A 210 3.88 13.97 -20.87
CA ASP A 210 5.29 13.80 -21.30
C ASP A 210 6.29 14.00 -20.14
N TYR A 211 5.85 13.54 -18.94
CA TYR A 211 6.62 13.69 -17.72
C TYR A 211 7.96 12.96 -17.82
N LYS A 212 9.03 13.68 -17.49
CA LYS A 212 10.38 13.11 -17.34
C LYS A 212 10.84 13.31 -15.91
N HIS A 213 11.30 12.21 -15.30
CA HIS A 213 11.88 12.28 -13.97
C HIS A 213 13.01 13.33 -13.90
N PRO A 214 13.16 14.09 -12.79
CA PRO A 214 14.19 15.13 -12.66
C PRO A 214 15.60 14.67 -13.01
N ASP A 215 15.97 13.43 -12.62
CA ASP A 215 17.28 12.83 -12.89
C ASP A 215 17.50 12.45 -14.38
N LEU A 216 16.45 12.55 -15.22
CA LEU A 216 16.48 12.23 -16.66
C LEU A 216 16.30 13.48 -17.55
N ARG A 217 16.31 14.68 -16.98
CA ARG A 217 16.18 15.97 -17.66
C ARG A 217 17.50 16.52 -18.13
#